data_23f1a34e0a784b4e869839e04d6a6339
#
_entry.id   23f1a34e0a784b4e869839e04d6a6339
#
_cell.length_a   1.000
_cell.length_b   1.000
_cell.length_c   1.000
_cell.angle_alpha   90.00
_cell.angle_beta   90.00
_cell.angle_gamma   90.00
#
_symmetry.space_group_name_H-M   'P 1'
#
loop_
_entity.id
_entity.type
_entity.pdbx_description
1 polymer ?
#
loop_
_entity_poly.entity_id
_entity_poly.type
_entity_poly.pdbx_seq_one_letter_code
_entity_poly.pdbx_strand_id
1 'polypeptide(L)'
;MLELKNIHKIYKSGENFVNALQGIDLQFRKSDFVSILGPSGCGKTTMLNIIGGLDHYTEGDLVIDGRSTKDYKDRDWDGYRNHRIGFVFQSYHLIPHQSVLQNVELALTLSGVSKRERRKAAIAALEQVGLKDQLRKKPSQMSGGQMQRVAIARALVNNPDIILADEPTGALDTETSVQVMEILKEISKD
;
A
#
# COMPACT_ATOMS: atom_id res chain seq x y z
N MET A 1 -13.75 1.43 9.31
CA MET A 1 -13.18 2.52 10.14
C MET A 1 -11.89 2.01 10.78
N LEU A 2 -10.84 2.82 10.82
CA LEU A 2 -9.53 2.45 11.37
C LEU A 2 -9.15 3.46 12.47
N GLU A 3 -8.74 2.96 13.64
CA GLU A 3 -8.39 3.79 14.79
C GLU A 3 -7.04 3.33 15.36
N LEU A 4 -6.13 4.28 15.56
CA LEU A 4 -4.90 4.11 16.34
C LEU A 4 -5.16 4.73 17.72
N LYS A 5 -4.96 3.94 18.78
CA LYS A 5 -5.17 4.35 20.18
C LYS A 5 -3.86 4.25 20.93
N ASN A 6 -3.27 5.40 21.23
CA ASN A 6 -2.01 5.52 21.99
C ASN A 6 -0.91 4.58 21.43
N ILE A 7 -0.71 4.56 20.11
CA ILE A 7 0.27 3.69 19.47
C ILE A 7 1.69 4.14 19.75
N HIS A 8 2.46 3.24 20.34
CA HIS A 8 3.91 3.37 20.51
C HIS A 8 4.64 2.33 19.68
N LYS A 9 5.78 2.70 19.13
CA LYS A 9 6.71 1.78 18.47
C LYS A 9 8.13 2.07 18.88
N ILE A 10 8.76 1.07 19.46
CA ILE A 10 10.15 1.11 19.91
C ILE A 10 10.91 0.02 19.16
N TYR A 11 11.94 0.41 18.42
CA TYR A 11 12.91 -0.54 17.83
C TYR A 11 14.09 -0.70 18.74
N LYS A 12 14.51 -1.95 18.95
CA LYS A 12 15.70 -2.30 19.73
C LYS A 12 16.79 -2.76 18.77
N SER A 13 17.95 -2.09 18.83
CA SER A 13 19.15 -2.46 18.08
C SER A 13 20.35 -2.58 19.05
N GLY A 14 20.66 -3.81 19.47
CA GLY A 14 21.62 -4.06 20.55
C GLY A 14 21.17 -3.43 21.87
N GLU A 15 21.97 -2.51 22.42
CA GLU A 15 21.64 -1.75 23.65
C GLU A 15 20.88 -0.44 23.37
N ASN A 16 20.73 -0.06 22.10
CA ASN A 16 20.07 1.19 21.72
C ASN A 16 18.58 0.98 21.49
N PHE A 17 17.78 1.96 21.89
CA PHE A 17 16.34 2.02 21.67
C PHE A 17 16.00 3.24 20.82
N VAL A 18 15.20 3.03 19.77
CA VAL A 18 14.69 4.11 18.91
C VAL A 18 13.17 4.17 19.07
N ASN A 19 12.68 5.26 19.66
CA ASN A 19 11.25 5.53 19.79
C ASN A 19 10.73 6.08 18.45
N ALA A 20 10.22 5.23 17.58
CA ALA A 20 9.73 5.62 16.26
C ALA A 20 8.33 6.25 16.31
N LEU A 21 7.46 5.78 17.22
CA LEU A 21 6.14 6.37 17.48
C LEU A 21 5.93 6.54 18.98
N GLN A 22 5.33 7.65 19.40
CA GLN A 22 5.21 8.04 20.80
C GLN A 22 3.77 8.50 21.11
N GLY A 23 2.86 7.53 21.31
CA GLY A 23 1.49 7.80 21.70
C GLY A 23 0.65 8.43 20.58
N ILE A 24 0.56 7.77 19.45
CA ILE A 24 -0.21 8.26 18.29
C ILE A 24 -1.67 7.88 18.44
N ASP A 25 -2.54 8.90 18.44
CA ASP A 25 -4.00 8.78 18.42
C ASP A 25 -4.51 9.35 17.09
N LEU A 26 -5.08 8.49 16.24
CA LEU A 26 -5.64 8.87 14.94
C LEU A 26 -6.88 8.05 14.63
N GLN A 27 -7.82 8.65 13.91
CA GLN A 27 -9.02 7.99 13.43
C GLN A 27 -9.23 8.32 11.95
N PHE A 28 -9.41 7.27 11.14
CA PHE A 28 -9.70 7.38 9.72
C PHE A 28 -11.12 6.91 9.44
N ARG A 29 -11.86 7.72 8.70
CA ARG A 29 -13.22 7.42 8.28
C ARG A 29 -13.20 6.71 6.92
N LYS A 30 -14.32 6.16 6.54
CA LYS A 30 -14.50 5.59 5.20
C LYS A 30 -14.39 6.69 4.15
N SER A 31 -13.71 6.41 3.04
CA SER A 31 -13.48 7.33 1.91
C SER A 31 -12.68 8.61 2.25
N ASP A 32 -11.93 8.63 3.37
CA ASP A 32 -10.99 9.72 3.65
C ASP A 32 -9.76 9.61 2.75
N PHE A 33 -9.37 10.74 2.14
CA PHE A 33 -8.06 10.90 1.52
C PHE A 33 -7.17 11.70 2.44
N VAL A 34 -6.18 11.05 3.05
CA VAL A 34 -5.34 11.63 4.10
C VAL A 34 -3.89 11.74 3.63
N SER A 35 -3.29 12.91 3.83
CA SER A 35 -1.86 13.13 3.62
C SER A 35 -1.15 13.33 4.96
N ILE A 36 -0.10 12.54 5.20
CA ILE A 36 0.70 12.59 6.40
C ILE A 36 2.01 13.30 6.08
N LEU A 37 2.20 14.48 6.63
CA LEU A 37 3.37 15.32 6.40
C LEU A 37 4.31 15.29 7.60
N GLY A 38 5.61 15.38 7.33
CA GLY A 38 6.64 15.45 8.36
C GLY A 38 8.05 15.23 7.79
N PRO A 39 9.10 15.60 8.52
CA PRO A 39 10.49 15.41 8.09
C PRO A 39 10.83 13.93 7.94
N SER A 40 11.96 13.64 7.26
CA SER A 40 12.47 12.27 7.19
C SER A 40 12.78 11.74 8.60
N GLY A 41 12.45 10.45 8.84
CA GLY A 41 12.68 9.81 10.14
C GLY A 41 11.63 10.11 11.23
N CYS A 42 10.57 10.88 10.96
CA CYS A 42 9.52 11.15 11.96
C CYS A 42 8.50 10.02 12.17
N GLY A 43 8.74 8.83 11.59
CA GLY A 43 7.90 7.65 11.83
C GLY A 43 6.77 7.41 10.82
N LYS A 44 6.65 8.15 9.71
CA LYS A 44 5.59 7.98 8.69
C LYS A 44 5.53 6.54 8.15
N THR A 45 6.64 6.03 7.63
CA THR A 45 6.75 4.66 7.13
C THR A 45 6.44 3.63 8.21
N THR A 46 6.92 3.84 9.44
CA THR A 46 6.63 2.96 10.59
C THR A 46 5.13 2.89 10.86
N MET A 47 4.45 4.04 10.87
CA MET A 47 3.01 4.10 11.08
C MET A 47 2.24 3.41 9.94
N LEU A 48 2.60 3.66 8.67
CA LEU A 48 1.99 2.98 7.53
C LEU A 48 2.19 1.46 7.59
N ASN A 49 3.38 0.99 7.98
CA ASN A 49 3.67 -0.43 8.14
C ASN A 49 2.82 -1.08 9.24
N ILE A 50 2.60 -0.37 10.35
CA ILE A 50 1.71 -0.85 11.44
C ILE A 50 0.27 -0.90 10.96
N ILE A 51 -0.24 0.16 10.32
CA ILE A 51 -1.58 0.19 9.74
C ILE A 51 -1.77 -0.95 8.74
N GLY A 52 -0.78 -1.21 7.91
CA GLY A 52 -0.82 -2.25 6.89
C GLY A 52 -0.53 -3.66 7.40
N GLY A 53 -0.23 -3.84 8.69
CA GLY A 53 0.09 -5.15 9.28
C GLY A 53 1.41 -5.74 8.81
N LEU A 54 2.35 -4.90 8.35
CA LEU A 54 3.72 -5.30 7.99
C LEU A 54 4.66 -5.24 9.20
N ASP A 55 4.29 -4.47 10.22
CA ASP A 55 5.00 -4.37 11.49
C ASP A 55 4.00 -4.32 12.66
N HIS A 56 4.45 -4.62 13.87
CA HIS A 56 3.64 -4.59 15.08
C HIS A 56 3.98 -3.37 15.94
N TYR A 57 2.98 -2.77 16.56
CA TYR A 57 3.18 -1.75 17.58
C TYR A 57 3.70 -2.38 18.88
N THR A 58 4.41 -1.58 19.70
CA THR A 58 4.95 -2.03 20.99
C THR A 58 3.89 -1.90 22.09
N GLU A 59 3.15 -0.77 22.09
CA GLU A 59 2.07 -0.47 23.02
C GLU A 59 0.94 0.24 22.31
N GLY A 60 -0.23 0.28 22.92
CA GLY A 60 -1.43 0.89 22.36
C GLY A 60 -2.39 -0.15 21.78
N ASP A 61 -3.25 0.27 20.87
CA ASP A 61 -4.18 -0.60 20.16
C ASP A 61 -4.51 -0.07 18.76
N LEU A 62 -4.39 -0.93 17.75
CA LEU A 62 -4.92 -0.68 16.41
C LEU A 62 -6.29 -1.37 16.30
N VAL A 63 -7.33 -0.58 16.05
CA VAL A 63 -8.70 -1.08 15.93
C VAL A 63 -9.16 -0.98 14.47
N ILE A 64 -9.58 -2.09 13.90
CA ILE A 64 -10.06 -2.19 12.52
C ILE A 64 -11.51 -2.63 12.54
N ASP A 65 -12.41 -1.78 12.03
CA ASP A 65 -13.87 -1.97 12.05
C ASP A 65 -14.42 -2.37 13.43
N GLY A 66 -13.93 -1.72 14.47
CA GLY A 66 -14.35 -1.94 15.85
C GLY A 66 -13.73 -3.17 16.53
N ARG A 67 -12.87 -3.93 15.83
CA ARG A 67 -12.16 -5.09 16.40
C ARG A 67 -10.71 -4.71 16.70
N SER A 68 -10.27 -4.94 17.94
CA SER A 68 -8.86 -4.78 18.35
C SER A 68 -7.96 -5.79 17.64
N THR A 69 -6.80 -5.33 17.16
CA THR A 69 -5.81 -6.21 16.52
C THR A 69 -4.93 -6.96 17.54
N LYS A 70 -5.08 -6.68 18.85
CA LYS A 70 -4.41 -7.48 19.90
C LYS A 70 -4.82 -8.94 19.87
N ASP A 71 -6.03 -9.22 19.41
CA ASP A 71 -6.58 -10.58 19.29
C ASP A 71 -6.31 -11.23 17.92
N TYR A 72 -5.62 -10.51 17.01
CA TYR A 72 -5.31 -11.03 15.69
C TYR A 72 -4.22 -12.09 15.77
N LYS A 73 -4.46 -13.21 15.06
CA LYS A 73 -3.48 -14.26 14.79
C LYS A 73 -2.85 -14.03 13.41
N ASP A 74 -1.78 -14.75 13.10
CA ASP A 74 -1.10 -14.65 11.80
C ASP A 74 -2.07 -14.77 10.63
N ARG A 75 -3.04 -15.67 10.70
CA ARG A 75 -4.08 -15.85 9.68
C ARG A 75 -4.97 -14.62 9.50
N ASP A 76 -5.30 -13.90 10.58
CA ASP A 76 -6.11 -12.68 10.52
C ASP A 76 -5.31 -11.58 9.82
N TRP A 77 -4.03 -11.44 10.14
CA TRP A 77 -3.11 -10.53 9.49
C TRP A 77 -2.88 -10.85 8.01
N ASP A 78 -2.74 -12.12 7.65
CA ASP A 78 -2.65 -12.56 6.25
C ASP A 78 -3.91 -12.20 5.47
N GLY A 79 -5.08 -12.46 6.03
CA GLY A 79 -6.35 -12.07 5.45
C GLY A 79 -6.47 -10.56 5.27
N TYR A 80 -6.06 -9.78 6.27
CA TYR A 80 -6.08 -8.32 6.24
C TYR A 80 -5.17 -7.77 5.13
N ARG A 81 -3.89 -8.21 5.09
CA ARG A 81 -2.94 -7.78 4.06
C ARG A 81 -3.38 -8.14 2.65
N ASN A 82 -3.88 -9.36 2.47
CA ASN A 82 -4.19 -9.88 1.13
C ASN A 82 -5.49 -9.32 0.54
N HIS A 83 -6.46 -8.94 1.39
CA HIS A 83 -7.80 -8.58 0.91
C HIS A 83 -8.20 -7.13 1.22
N ARG A 84 -7.57 -6.50 2.20
CA ARG A 84 -8.02 -5.18 2.67
C ARG A 84 -7.03 -4.06 2.44
N ILE A 85 -5.76 -4.39 2.17
CA ILE A 85 -4.69 -3.40 2.03
C ILE A 85 -4.08 -3.45 0.63
N GLY A 86 -3.94 -2.28 0.01
CA GLY A 86 -3.09 -2.06 -1.16
C GLY A 86 -1.89 -1.22 -0.79
N PHE A 87 -0.67 -1.70 -1.05
CA PHE A 87 0.55 -0.94 -0.80
C PHE A 87 1.12 -0.32 -2.07
N VAL A 88 1.46 0.96 -1.99
CA VAL A 88 2.21 1.71 -3.00
C VAL A 88 3.46 2.26 -2.36
N PHE A 89 4.64 1.89 -2.86
CA PHE A 89 5.94 2.29 -2.33
C PHE A 89 6.67 3.22 -3.28
N GLN A 90 7.60 4.01 -2.77
CA GLN A 90 8.52 4.84 -3.55
C GLN A 90 9.34 4.02 -4.56
N SER A 91 9.87 2.87 -4.12
CA SER A 91 10.62 1.93 -4.96
C SER A 91 9.67 0.89 -5.55
N TYR A 92 8.98 1.14 -6.56
CA TYR A 92 7.93 0.35 -7.26
C TYR A 92 7.83 -1.15 -6.94
N HIS A 93 8.91 -1.80 -6.50
CA HIS A 93 9.02 -3.24 -6.19
C HIS A 93 8.42 -4.14 -7.28
N LEU A 94 8.70 -3.81 -8.54
CA LEU A 94 8.31 -4.62 -9.69
C LEU A 94 9.35 -5.71 -9.94
N ILE A 95 8.87 -6.89 -10.35
CA ILE A 95 9.73 -8.01 -10.73
C ILE A 95 10.27 -7.76 -12.14
N PRO A 96 11.61 -7.55 -12.31
CA PRO A 96 12.17 -7.03 -13.57
C PRO A 96 11.99 -7.94 -14.79
N HIS A 97 11.97 -9.26 -14.57
CA HIS A 97 11.85 -10.25 -15.65
C HIS A 97 10.39 -10.56 -16.03
N GLN A 98 9.43 -10.12 -15.22
CA GLN A 98 8.00 -10.28 -15.49
C GLN A 98 7.46 -9.10 -16.31
N SER A 99 6.40 -9.35 -17.10
CA SER A 99 5.69 -8.28 -17.78
C SER A 99 4.88 -7.41 -16.81
N VAL A 100 4.45 -6.24 -17.25
CA VAL A 100 3.52 -5.35 -16.55
C VAL A 100 2.29 -6.11 -16.06
N LEU A 101 1.64 -6.85 -16.95
CA LEU A 101 0.48 -7.65 -16.60
C LEU A 101 0.79 -8.70 -15.52
N GLN A 102 1.89 -9.44 -15.66
CA GLN A 102 2.29 -10.46 -14.68
C GLN A 102 2.61 -9.86 -13.30
N ASN A 103 3.20 -8.67 -13.25
CA ASN A 103 3.45 -7.97 -12.00
C ASN A 103 2.15 -7.62 -11.25
N VAL A 104 1.07 -7.29 -11.97
CA VAL A 104 -0.23 -7.02 -11.36
C VAL A 104 -0.96 -8.33 -11.00
N GLU A 105 -0.94 -9.35 -11.88
CA GLU A 105 -1.52 -10.66 -11.62
C GLU A 105 -0.96 -11.33 -10.35
N LEU A 106 0.28 -11.02 -9.98
CA LEU A 106 0.97 -11.61 -8.83
C LEU A 106 0.20 -11.37 -7.51
N ALA A 107 -0.37 -10.18 -7.31
CA ALA A 107 -1.14 -9.85 -6.11
C ALA A 107 -2.35 -10.78 -5.91
N LEU A 108 -2.92 -11.31 -6.99
CA LEU A 108 -4.05 -12.24 -6.95
C LEU A 108 -3.64 -13.72 -6.85
N THR A 109 -2.34 -14.02 -6.82
CA THR A 109 -1.88 -15.42 -6.89
C THR A 109 -2.27 -16.22 -5.65
N LEU A 110 -2.30 -15.57 -4.49
CA LEU A 110 -2.64 -16.18 -3.21
C LEU A 110 -4.14 -16.10 -2.87
N SER A 111 -4.93 -15.41 -3.68
CA SER A 111 -6.36 -15.17 -3.41
C SER A 111 -7.29 -16.31 -3.89
N GLY A 112 -6.75 -17.44 -4.36
CA GLY A 112 -7.55 -18.57 -4.86
C GLY A 112 -8.31 -18.30 -6.16
N VAL A 113 -8.07 -17.16 -6.80
CA VAL A 113 -8.74 -16.73 -8.04
C VAL A 113 -8.19 -17.47 -9.24
N SER A 114 -9.06 -17.91 -10.16
CA SER A 114 -8.65 -18.61 -11.37
C SER A 114 -7.72 -17.76 -12.25
N LYS A 115 -6.84 -18.40 -13.03
CA LYS A 115 -5.92 -17.69 -13.95
C LYS A 115 -6.65 -16.74 -14.91
N ARG A 116 -7.84 -17.14 -15.39
CA ARG A 116 -8.66 -16.32 -16.30
C ARG A 116 -9.18 -15.06 -15.60
N GLU A 117 -9.68 -15.20 -14.39
CA GLU A 117 -10.21 -14.10 -13.60
C GLU A 117 -9.10 -13.14 -13.15
N ARG A 118 -7.95 -13.68 -12.68
CA ARG A 118 -6.75 -12.87 -12.35
C ARG A 118 -6.34 -11.99 -13.52
N ARG A 119 -6.24 -12.59 -14.71
CA ARG A 119 -5.88 -11.85 -15.92
C ARG A 119 -6.89 -10.75 -16.25
N LYS A 120 -8.19 -11.03 -16.14
CA LYS A 120 -9.25 -10.05 -16.37
C LYS A 120 -9.16 -8.89 -15.38
N ALA A 121 -9.02 -9.18 -14.08
CA ALA A 121 -8.89 -8.16 -13.04
C ALA A 121 -7.62 -7.31 -13.22
N ALA A 122 -6.47 -7.94 -13.53
CA ALA A 122 -5.22 -7.23 -13.75
C ALA A 122 -5.28 -6.28 -14.97
N ILE A 123 -5.93 -6.70 -16.05
CA ILE A 123 -6.15 -5.83 -17.23
C ILE A 123 -7.02 -4.64 -16.85
N ALA A 124 -8.12 -4.85 -16.11
CA ALA A 124 -9.00 -3.78 -15.67
C ALA A 124 -8.26 -2.78 -14.77
N ALA A 125 -7.47 -3.25 -13.80
CA ALA A 125 -6.67 -2.38 -12.93
C ALA A 125 -5.63 -1.57 -13.73
N LEU A 126 -4.98 -2.17 -14.73
CA LEU A 126 -4.04 -1.47 -15.59
C LEU A 126 -4.73 -0.44 -16.51
N GLU A 127 -5.96 -0.70 -16.93
CA GLU A 127 -6.77 0.24 -17.69
C GLU A 127 -7.14 1.47 -16.85
N GLN A 128 -7.49 1.29 -15.58
CA GLN A 128 -7.78 2.40 -14.63
C GLN A 128 -6.61 3.38 -14.47
N VAL A 129 -5.38 2.90 -14.56
CA VAL A 129 -4.18 3.74 -14.47
C VAL A 129 -3.60 4.15 -15.83
N GLY A 130 -4.35 3.95 -16.94
CA GLY A 130 -3.97 4.36 -18.29
C GLY A 130 -2.83 3.54 -18.91
N LEU A 131 -2.71 2.25 -18.58
CA LEU A 131 -1.63 1.36 -19.07
C LEU A 131 -2.15 0.16 -19.89
N LYS A 132 -3.35 0.24 -20.46
CA LYS A 132 -3.99 -0.82 -21.26
C LYS A 132 -3.10 -1.33 -22.39
N ASP A 133 -2.37 -0.45 -23.06
CA ASP A 133 -1.53 -0.79 -24.22
C ASP A 133 -0.10 -1.25 -23.83
N GLN A 134 0.21 -1.32 -22.55
CA GLN A 134 1.55 -1.61 -22.03
C GLN A 134 1.69 -3.02 -21.41
N LEU A 135 0.66 -3.87 -21.50
CA LEU A 135 0.53 -5.14 -20.78
C LEU A 135 1.72 -6.10 -20.93
N ARG A 136 2.35 -6.12 -22.10
CA ARG A 136 3.44 -7.04 -22.45
C ARG A 136 4.83 -6.48 -22.16
N LYS A 137 4.95 -5.18 -21.92
CA LYS A 137 6.25 -4.56 -21.61
C LYS A 137 6.78 -5.05 -20.27
N LYS A 138 8.10 -4.99 -20.14
CA LYS A 138 8.82 -5.22 -18.86
C LYS A 138 9.13 -3.90 -18.18
N PRO A 139 9.39 -3.87 -16.86
CA PRO A 139 9.77 -2.65 -16.14
C PRO A 139 10.92 -1.88 -16.79
N SER A 140 11.93 -2.56 -17.36
CA SER A 140 13.05 -1.93 -18.07
C SER A 140 12.67 -1.13 -19.32
N GLN A 141 11.45 -1.28 -19.80
CA GLN A 141 10.90 -0.59 -20.99
C GLN A 141 9.91 0.53 -20.61
N MET A 142 9.85 0.88 -19.32
CA MET A 142 8.87 1.80 -18.75
C MET A 142 9.57 3.02 -18.16
N SER A 143 8.91 4.19 -18.19
CA SER A 143 9.34 5.35 -17.42
C SER A 143 9.05 5.16 -15.93
N GLY A 144 9.67 5.97 -15.05
CA GLY A 144 9.42 5.95 -13.61
C GLY A 144 7.94 6.11 -13.27
N GLY A 145 7.26 7.08 -13.87
CA GLY A 145 5.83 7.29 -13.68
C GLY A 145 4.95 6.15 -14.19
N GLN A 146 5.35 5.49 -15.29
CA GLN A 146 4.66 4.28 -15.75
C GLN A 146 4.85 3.13 -14.77
N MET A 147 6.06 2.91 -14.24
CA MET A 147 6.33 1.89 -13.23
C MET A 147 5.53 2.14 -11.95
N GLN A 148 5.40 3.40 -11.52
CA GLN A 148 4.56 3.77 -10.38
C GLN A 148 3.09 3.47 -10.62
N ARG A 149 2.58 3.77 -11.81
CA ARG A 149 1.19 3.41 -12.18
C ARG A 149 0.97 1.88 -12.21
N VAL A 150 1.97 1.09 -12.59
CA VAL A 150 1.89 -0.39 -12.46
C VAL A 150 1.83 -0.79 -10.98
N ALA A 151 2.62 -0.17 -10.10
CA ALA A 151 2.57 -0.44 -8.66
C ALA A 151 1.19 -0.07 -8.05
N ILE A 152 0.59 1.03 -8.50
CA ILE A 152 -0.77 1.41 -8.11
C ILE A 152 -1.79 0.38 -8.61
N ALA A 153 -1.75 -0.03 -9.88
CA ALA A 153 -2.63 -1.06 -10.41
C ALA A 153 -2.52 -2.38 -9.63
N ARG A 154 -1.29 -2.76 -9.24
CA ARG A 154 -1.05 -3.94 -8.39
C ARG A 154 -1.67 -3.79 -7.01
N ALA A 155 -1.64 -2.60 -6.42
CA ALA A 155 -2.27 -2.33 -5.14
C ALA A 155 -3.81 -2.41 -5.22
N LEU A 156 -4.40 -2.01 -6.36
CA LEU A 156 -5.85 -1.96 -6.58
C LEU A 156 -6.48 -3.31 -6.94
N VAL A 157 -5.73 -4.22 -7.54
CA VAL A 157 -6.29 -5.41 -8.20
C VAL A 157 -7.07 -6.35 -7.27
N ASN A 158 -6.81 -6.32 -5.97
CA ASN A 158 -7.55 -7.03 -4.93
C ASN A 158 -8.78 -6.27 -4.42
N ASN A 159 -9.10 -5.10 -5.00
CA ASN A 159 -10.16 -4.20 -4.52
C ASN A 159 -10.05 -3.93 -3.00
N PRO A 160 -8.93 -3.35 -2.54
CA PRO A 160 -8.66 -3.15 -1.13
C PRO A 160 -9.57 -2.07 -0.52
N ASP A 161 -9.85 -2.18 0.78
CA ASP A 161 -10.56 -1.14 1.54
C ASP A 161 -9.68 0.09 1.82
N ILE A 162 -8.36 -0.10 1.88
CA ILE A 162 -7.38 0.92 2.26
C ILE A 162 -6.17 0.86 1.31
N ILE A 163 -5.78 2.00 0.79
CA ILE A 163 -4.52 2.15 0.05
C ILE A 163 -3.52 2.93 0.93
N LEU A 164 -2.38 2.33 1.16
CA LEU A 164 -1.27 2.92 1.89
C LEU A 164 -0.16 3.29 0.91
N ALA A 165 0.11 4.59 0.77
CA ALA A 165 1.11 5.11 -0.15
C ALA A 165 2.26 5.75 0.65
N ASP A 166 3.44 5.12 0.62
CA ASP A 166 4.65 5.63 1.26
C ASP A 166 5.52 6.31 0.21
N GLU A 167 5.57 7.63 0.26
CA GLU A 167 6.30 8.51 -0.67
C GLU A 167 6.07 8.15 -2.17
N PRO A 168 4.80 8.04 -2.63
CA PRO A 168 4.48 7.50 -3.96
C PRO A 168 5.02 8.33 -5.13
N THR A 169 5.50 9.54 -4.86
CA THR A 169 6.05 10.47 -5.85
C THR A 169 7.52 10.80 -5.63
N GLY A 170 8.17 10.25 -4.60
CA GLY A 170 9.51 10.64 -4.18
C GLY A 170 10.63 10.36 -5.20
N ALA A 171 10.39 9.51 -6.20
CA ALA A 171 11.32 9.19 -7.28
C ALA A 171 10.92 9.80 -8.64
N LEU A 172 9.92 10.70 -8.67
CA LEU A 172 9.31 11.22 -9.89
C LEU A 172 9.57 12.74 -10.05
N ASP A 173 9.56 13.21 -11.30
CA ASP A 173 9.51 14.64 -11.61
C ASP A 173 8.15 15.25 -11.22
N THR A 174 8.07 16.57 -11.18
CA THR A 174 6.89 17.30 -10.69
C THR A 174 5.62 17.00 -11.50
N GLU A 175 5.73 16.96 -12.84
CA GLU A 175 4.57 16.74 -13.71
C GLU A 175 4.01 15.32 -13.53
N THR A 176 4.90 14.33 -13.54
CA THR A 176 4.53 12.92 -13.29
C THR A 176 3.97 12.72 -11.88
N SER A 177 4.51 13.44 -10.88
CA SER A 177 4.01 13.41 -9.49
C SER A 177 2.57 13.87 -9.40
N VAL A 178 2.21 14.96 -10.08
CA VAL A 178 0.81 15.46 -10.13
C VAL A 178 -0.11 14.39 -10.72
N GLN A 179 0.27 13.79 -11.86
CA GLN A 179 -0.54 12.74 -12.50
C GLN A 179 -0.76 11.52 -11.59
N VAL A 180 0.26 11.09 -10.86
CA VAL A 180 0.16 9.97 -9.91
C VAL A 180 -0.78 10.32 -8.75
N MET A 181 -0.67 11.53 -8.19
CA MET A 181 -1.54 11.99 -7.10
C MET A 181 -2.99 12.16 -7.54
N GLU A 182 -3.24 12.61 -8.78
CA GLU A 182 -4.59 12.68 -9.35
C GLU A 182 -5.22 11.30 -9.46
N ILE A 183 -4.47 10.29 -9.94
CA ILE A 183 -4.95 8.90 -10.00
C ILE A 183 -5.33 8.40 -8.59
N LEU A 184 -4.47 8.58 -7.58
CA LEU A 184 -4.75 8.16 -6.21
C LEU A 184 -5.97 8.87 -5.62
N LYS A 185 -6.13 10.17 -5.92
CA LYS A 185 -7.29 10.95 -5.49
C LYS A 185 -8.59 10.54 -6.19
N GLU A 186 -8.53 10.15 -7.45
CA GLU A 186 -9.70 9.66 -8.19
C GLU A 186 -10.18 8.32 -7.63
N ILE A 187 -9.25 7.40 -7.40
CA ILE A 187 -9.53 6.09 -6.81
C ILE A 187 -10.17 6.20 -5.41
N SER A 188 -9.78 7.19 -4.61
CA SER A 188 -10.32 7.37 -3.25
C SER A 188 -11.78 7.82 -3.21
N LYS A 189 -12.39 8.16 -4.35
CA LYS A 189 -13.80 8.60 -4.43
C LYS A 189 -14.77 7.43 -4.63
N ASP A 190 -14.28 6.29 -5.11
CA ASP A 190 -15.04 5.06 -5.35
C ASP A 190 -15.05 4.15 -4.10
#